data_2b3d55c604556405bde9b65448d042ab
#
_entry.id   2b3d55c604556405bde9b65448d042ab
#
_cell.length_a   1.000
_cell.length_b   1.000
_cell.length_c   1.000
_cell.angle_alpha   90.00
_cell.angle_beta   90.00
_cell.angle_gamma   90.00
#
_symmetry.space_group_name_H-M   'P 1'
#
loop_
_entity.id
_entity.type
_entity.pdbx_description
1 polymer ?
#
loop_
_entity_poly.entity_id
_entity_poly.type
_entity_poly.pdbx_seq_one_letter_code
_entity_poly.pdbx_strand_id
1 'polypeptide(L)'
;EAIAGFEDVKPMVFAGVYPVEADQYEDLRASLEKLQLNDASLTFEPESSIALGFGFRCGFLGLLHMEIVQERLDREFNMNVITTVPNVSYKVFTKKGDELEVHNPSGLPDITLIDRIEEPYIRASVITKTDYIGQIMTLCLGKRGELVKQDYISGNRVELIYDMPLGEIVFDFYDKLKSISKGYASFDYHTNGYRPSKLIKLDILLNGETVDALSSLIHFDNAYNLGRRMCEKLKELIPRQQFDIAIQAAIGAKIIARETVKAVRKDVTAKCYGGDVS
;
A
#
# COMPACT_ATOMS: atom_id res chain seq x y z
N GLU A 1 -13.82 -34.02 12.61
CA GLU A 1 -14.77 -33.62 11.55
C GLU A 1 -14.88 -32.11 11.58
N ALA A 2 -14.46 -31.45 10.48
CA ALA A 2 -14.61 -30.03 10.34
C ALA A 2 -16.10 -29.68 10.27
N ILE A 3 -16.52 -28.68 11.05
CA ILE A 3 -17.90 -28.17 11.03
C ILE A 3 -18.14 -27.56 9.64
N ALA A 4 -19.10 -28.10 8.89
CA ALA A 4 -19.48 -27.58 7.58
C ALA A 4 -19.98 -26.14 7.71
N GLY A 5 -19.32 -25.20 7.02
CA GLY A 5 -19.67 -23.78 7.02
C GLY A 5 -18.54 -22.83 7.45
N PHE A 6 -17.38 -23.33 7.84
CA PHE A 6 -16.18 -22.50 7.97
C PHE A 6 -15.56 -22.30 6.58
N GLU A 7 -15.83 -21.18 5.96
CA GLU A 7 -15.01 -20.73 4.83
C GLU A 7 -13.65 -20.29 5.38
N ASP A 8 -12.57 -20.83 4.82
CA ASP A 8 -11.23 -20.33 5.10
C ASP A 8 -11.17 -18.87 4.68
N VAL A 9 -11.03 -17.97 5.67
CA VAL A 9 -10.93 -16.54 5.42
C VAL A 9 -9.55 -16.26 4.82
N LYS A 10 -9.52 -15.99 3.51
CA LYS A 10 -8.28 -15.73 2.80
C LYS A 10 -7.79 -14.30 3.08
N PRO A 11 -6.47 -14.10 3.25
CA PRO A 11 -5.90 -12.76 3.32
C PRO A 11 -6.23 -11.94 2.07
N MET A 12 -6.46 -10.63 2.26
CA MET A 12 -6.80 -9.70 1.17
C MET A 12 -5.74 -8.63 0.95
N VAL A 13 -4.96 -8.32 1.99
CA VAL A 13 -3.91 -7.30 1.98
C VAL A 13 -2.59 -7.95 2.37
N PHE A 14 -1.54 -7.63 1.63
CA PHE A 14 -0.20 -8.19 1.81
C PHE A 14 0.82 -7.08 1.96
N ALA A 15 1.74 -7.25 2.90
CA ALA A 15 2.88 -6.36 3.09
C ALA A 15 4.11 -7.13 3.55
N GLY A 16 5.29 -6.64 3.19
CA GLY A 16 6.53 -7.11 3.79
C GLY A 16 6.69 -6.54 5.20
N VAL A 17 7.06 -7.37 6.15
CA VAL A 17 7.33 -7.01 7.55
C VAL A 17 8.78 -7.38 7.88
N TYR A 18 9.57 -6.39 8.24
CA TYR A 18 11.02 -6.51 8.45
C TYR A 18 11.39 -6.01 9.84
N PRO A 19 12.29 -6.69 10.56
CA PRO A 19 12.79 -6.16 11.82
C PRO A 19 13.66 -4.92 11.56
N VAL A 20 13.62 -3.94 12.46
CA VAL A 20 14.50 -2.76 12.38
C VAL A 20 15.95 -3.17 12.53
N GLU A 21 16.22 -4.10 13.45
CA GLU A 21 17.55 -4.67 13.67
C GLU A 21 17.65 -6.05 13.01
N ALA A 22 18.64 -6.23 12.15
CA ALA A 22 18.77 -7.44 11.33
C ALA A 22 18.94 -8.74 12.14
N ASP A 23 19.54 -8.66 13.31
CA ASP A 23 19.72 -9.78 14.25
C ASP A 23 18.44 -10.25 14.92
N GLN A 24 17.34 -9.47 14.83
CA GLN A 24 16.02 -9.81 15.38
C GLN A 24 15.13 -10.63 14.43
N TYR A 25 15.66 -11.13 13.32
CA TYR A 25 14.88 -11.90 12.35
C TYR A 25 14.21 -13.15 12.96
N GLU A 26 14.95 -13.93 13.75
CA GLU A 26 14.39 -15.13 14.39
C GLU A 26 13.39 -14.77 15.51
N ASP A 27 13.59 -13.67 16.20
CA ASP A 27 12.65 -13.16 17.20
C ASP A 27 11.34 -12.72 16.55
N LEU A 28 11.43 -12.08 15.38
CA LEU A 28 10.25 -11.72 14.58
C LEU A 28 9.50 -12.95 14.11
N ARG A 29 10.20 -13.99 13.63
CA ARG A 29 9.59 -15.25 13.24
C ARG A 29 8.80 -15.85 14.41
N ALA A 30 9.44 -15.99 15.56
CA ALA A 30 8.82 -16.54 16.76
C ALA A 30 7.60 -15.73 17.21
N SER A 31 7.66 -14.42 17.08
CA SER A 31 6.54 -13.52 17.41
C SER A 31 5.36 -13.73 16.47
N LEU A 32 5.62 -13.81 15.15
CA LEU A 32 4.58 -14.07 14.13
C LEU A 32 3.94 -15.45 14.32
N GLU A 33 4.71 -16.49 14.63
CA GLU A 33 4.21 -17.81 14.93
C GLU A 33 3.26 -17.80 16.14
N LYS A 34 3.62 -17.09 17.20
CA LYS A 34 2.77 -16.94 18.39
C LYS A 34 1.49 -16.17 18.10
N LEU A 35 1.58 -15.09 17.30
CA LEU A 35 0.39 -14.36 16.88
C LEU A 35 -0.55 -15.20 16.04
N GLN A 36 -0.02 -16.03 15.14
CA GLN A 36 -0.80 -16.89 14.26
C GLN A 36 -1.57 -17.97 15.05
N LEU A 37 -1.07 -18.42 16.20
CA LEU A 37 -1.80 -19.36 17.07
C LEU A 37 -3.15 -18.81 17.57
N ASN A 38 -3.22 -17.49 17.75
CA ASN A 38 -4.44 -16.81 18.20
C ASN A 38 -5.21 -16.12 17.07
N ASP A 39 -4.60 -16.04 15.91
CA ASP A 39 -5.12 -15.34 14.73
C ASP A 39 -4.83 -16.16 13.47
N ALA A 40 -5.72 -17.12 13.19
CA ALA A 40 -5.57 -18.02 12.04
C ALA A 40 -5.66 -17.30 10.68
N SER A 41 -6.12 -16.06 10.66
CA SER A 41 -6.21 -15.25 9.43
C SER A 41 -4.87 -14.60 9.04
N LEU A 42 -3.93 -14.49 9.98
CA LEU A 42 -2.57 -14.04 9.69
C LEU A 42 -1.78 -15.13 8.98
N THR A 43 -1.27 -14.84 7.80
CA THR A 43 -0.34 -15.69 7.08
C THR A 43 1.01 -15.00 6.96
N PHE A 44 2.10 -15.76 6.94
CA PHE A 44 3.42 -15.21 6.69
C PHE A 44 4.35 -16.25 6.06
N GLU A 45 5.26 -15.77 5.24
CA GLU A 45 6.30 -16.56 4.58
C GLU A 45 7.61 -15.76 4.53
N PRO A 46 8.78 -16.39 4.53
CA PRO A 46 10.05 -15.69 4.43
C PRO A 46 10.15 -14.86 3.14
N GLU A 47 10.71 -13.68 3.27
CA GLU A 47 10.97 -12.75 2.17
C GLU A 47 12.32 -12.06 2.39
N SER A 48 12.92 -11.59 1.32
CA SER A 48 14.12 -10.75 1.38
C SER A 48 13.95 -9.49 0.56
N SER A 49 14.55 -8.41 1.03
CA SER A 49 14.63 -7.11 0.35
C SER A 49 16.09 -6.68 0.28
N ILE A 50 16.48 -6.11 -0.85
CA ILE A 50 17.83 -5.54 -1.01
C ILE A 50 18.01 -4.37 -0.03
N ALA A 51 16.97 -3.56 0.17
CA ALA A 51 17.02 -2.41 1.06
C ALA A 51 16.91 -2.76 2.55
N LEU A 52 16.09 -3.78 2.91
CA LEU A 52 15.70 -4.07 4.29
C LEU A 52 16.27 -5.38 4.85
N GLY A 53 16.87 -6.21 4.01
CA GLY A 53 17.40 -7.52 4.39
C GLY A 53 16.33 -8.61 4.47
N PHE A 54 16.40 -9.47 5.48
CA PHE A 54 15.47 -10.58 5.65
C PHE A 54 14.26 -10.19 6.49
N GLY A 55 13.10 -10.65 6.08
CA GLY A 55 11.83 -10.44 6.76
C GLY A 55 10.79 -11.43 6.31
N PHE A 56 9.52 -11.02 6.38
CA PHE A 56 8.39 -11.87 6.05
C PHE A 56 7.37 -11.13 5.20
N ARG A 57 6.84 -11.82 4.17
CA ARG A 57 5.64 -11.39 3.47
C ARG A 57 4.44 -11.86 4.27
N CYS A 58 3.69 -10.91 4.84
CA CYS A 58 2.52 -11.19 5.67
C CYS A 58 1.23 -10.91 4.90
N GLY A 59 0.24 -11.75 5.12
CA GLY A 59 -1.12 -11.59 4.62
C GLY A 59 -2.08 -11.25 5.75
N PHE A 60 -2.94 -10.24 5.52
CA PHE A 60 -3.90 -9.70 6.48
C PHE A 60 -5.30 -9.65 5.88
N LEU A 61 -6.31 -9.64 6.72
CA LEU A 61 -7.71 -9.49 6.29
C LEU A 61 -8.00 -8.11 5.70
N GLY A 62 -7.28 -7.10 6.14
CA GLY A 62 -7.41 -5.72 5.71
C GLY A 62 -6.40 -4.82 6.42
N LEU A 63 -6.47 -3.52 6.16
CA LEU A 63 -5.52 -2.56 6.73
C LEU A 63 -5.61 -2.48 8.26
N LEU A 64 -6.83 -2.49 8.82
CA LEU A 64 -7.01 -2.48 10.27
C LEU A 64 -6.39 -3.72 10.94
N HIS A 65 -6.54 -4.89 10.33
CA HIS A 65 -5.90 -6.11 10.82
C HIS A 65 -4.37 -5.98 10.81
N MET A 66 -3.80 -5.40 9.76
CA MET A 66 -2.36 -5.13 9.67
C MET A 66 -1.90 -4.20 10.79
N GLU A 67 -2.63 -3.13 11.07
CA GLU A 67 -2.32 -2.19 12.17
C GLU A 67 -2.37 -2.88 13.53
N ILE A 68 -3.38 -3.71 13.77
CA ILE A 68 -3.51 -4.48 15.01
C ILE A 68 -2.32 -5.43 15.18
N VAL A 69 -1.90 -6.14 14.13
CA VAL A 69 -0.74 -7.03 14.19
C VAL A 69 0.54 -6.25 14.49
N GLN A 70 0.74 -5.10 13.85
CA GLN A 70 1.89 -4.23 14.15
C GLN A 70 1.90 -3.75 15.60
N GLU A 71 0.76 -3.31 16.11
CA GLU A 71 0.63 -2.86 17.50
C GLU A 71 0.90 -4.01 18.49
N ARG A 72 0.45 -5.22 18.20
CA ARG A 72 0.72 -6.40 19.01
C ARG A 72 2.18 -6.80 18.99
N LEU A 73 2.85 -6.73 17.83
CA LEU A 73 4.30 -6.96 17.73
C LEU A 73 5.08 -5.99 18.62
N ASP A 74 4.71 -4.71 18.62
CA ASP A 74 5.35 -3.72 19.47
C ASP A 74 5.06 -3.94 20.96
N ARG A 75 3.79 -4.07 21.35
CA ARG A 75 3.38 -4.11 22.77
C ARG A 75 3.61 -5.44 23.45
N GLU A 76 3.32 -6.55 22.76
CA GLU A 76 3.40 -7.90 23.38
C GLU A 76 4.80 -8.50 23.26
N PHE A 77 5.54 -8.20 22.19
CA PHE A 77 6.83 -8.81 21.88
C PHE A 77 8.00 -7.82 21.87
N ASN A 78 7.74 -6.55 22.13
CA ASN A 78 8.73 -5.47 22.04
C ASN A 78 9.53 -5.49 20.73
N MET A 79 8.81 -5.76 19.63
CA MET A 79 9.36 -5.92 18.29
C MET A 79 9.02 -4.72 17.43
N ASN A 80 10.01 -3.88 17.12
CA ASN A 80 9.87 -2.80 16.15
C ASN A 80 10.06 -3.34 14.74
N VAL A 81 9.11 -3.06 13.87
CA VAL A 81 9.12 -3.52 12.50
C VAL A 81 8.97 -2.38 11.50
N ILE A 82 9.52 -2.60 10.31
CA ILE A 82 9.30 -1.78 9.12
C ILE A 82 8.36 -2.55 8.21
N THR A 83 7.30 -1.90 7.74
CA THR A 83 6.38 -2.48 6.77
C THR A 83 6.55 -1.82 5.40
N THR A 84 6.49 -2.63 4.36
CA THR A 84 6.45 -2.13 2.98
C THR A 84 5.06 -1.62 2.61
N VAL A 85 4.91 -1.03 1.44
CA VAL A 85 3.61 -0.57 0.94
C VAL A 85 2.65 -1.76 0.83
N PRO A 86 1.45 -1.70 1.43
CA PRO A 86 0.47 -2.77 1.31
C PRO A 86 -0.02 -2.93 -0.12
N ASN A 87 -0.20 -4.17 -0.55
CA ASN A 87 -0.78 -4.51 -1.85
C ASN A 87 -1.91 -5.52 -1.68
N VAL A 88 -2.87 -5.49 -2.59
CA VAL A 88 -3.86 -6.55 -2.73
C VAL A 88 -3.31 -7.66 -3.63
N SER A 89 -3.98 -8.81 -3.66
CA SER A 89 -3.59 -9.92 -4.53
C SER A 89 -4.19 -9.76 -5.92
N TYR A 90 -3.35 -9.69 -6.95
CA TYR A 90 -3.73 -9.59 -8.35
C TYR A 90 -3.60 -10.95 -9.04
N LYS A 91 -4.41 -11.19 -10.05
CA LYS A 91 -4.27 -12.32 -10.97
C LYS A 91 -3.56 -11.86 -12.24
N VAL A 92 -2.44 -12.49 -12.54
CA VAL A 92 -1.64 -12.21 -13.73
C VAL A 92 -1.69 -13.41 -14.65
N PHE A 93 -2.16 -13.20 -15.88
CA PHE A 93 -2.23 -14.23 -16.90
C PHE A 93 -1.10 -13.99 -17.90
N THR A 94 -0.27 -15.01 -18.09
CA THR A 94 0.85 -14.93 -19.02
C THR A 94 0.43 -15.34 -20.43
N LYS A 95 1.19 -14.89 -21.43
CA LYS A 95 0.99 -15.30 -22.83
C LYS A 95 1.18 -16.81 -23.06
N LYS A 96 1.82 -17.50 -22.11
CA LYS A 96 1.96 -18.96 -22.12
C LYS A 96 0.77 -19.70 -21.56
N GLY A 97 -0.20 -18.98 -20.98
CA GLY A 97 -1.41 -19.55 -20.38
C GLY A 97 -1.32 -19.82 -18.88
N ASP A 98 -0.24 -19.41 -18.22
CA ASP A 98 -0.10 -19.56 -16.76
C ASP A 98 -0.93 -18.48 -16.06
N GLU A 99 -1.56 -18.85 -14.93
CA GLU A 99 -2.22 -17.93 -14.00
C GLU A 99 -1.34 -17.81 -12.73
N LEU A 100 -0.95 -16.59 -12.41
CA LEU A 100 -0.13 -16.26 -11.25
C LEU A 100 -0.90 -15.37 -10.29
N GLU A 101 -0.75 -15.63 -8.99
CA GLU A 101 -1.20 -14.73 -7.94
C GLU A 101 -0.04 -13.82 -7.53
N VAL A 102 -0.20 -12.50 -7.70
CA VAL A 102 0.86 -11.52 -7.43
C VAL A 102 0.37 -10.49 -6.43
N HIS A 103 1.00 -10.44 -5.27
CA HIS A 103 0.79 -9.44 -4.22
C HIS A 103 2.09 -8.76 -3.78
N ASN A 104 3.23 -9.19 -4.34
CA ASN A 104 4.53 -8.58 -4.15
C ASN A 104 4.97 -7.94 -5.47
N PRO A 105 5.35 -6.65 -5.50
CA PRO A 105 5.81 -5.99 -6.72
C PRO A 105 6.96 -6.72 -7.43
N SER A 106 7.87 -7.35 -6.69
CA SER A 106 8.98 -8.12 -7.25
C SER A 106 8.54 -9.41 -7.96
N GLY A 107 7.34 -9.90 -7.67
CA GLY A 107 6.75 -11.08 -8.30
C GLY A 107 6.06 -10.81 -9.63
N LEU A 108 5.93 -9.54 -10.04
CA LEU A 108 5.32 -9.19 -11.33
C LEU A 108 6.24 -9.60 -12.48
N PRO A 109 5.79 -10.46 -13.42
CA PRO A 109 6.57 -10.82 -14.60
C PRO A 109 6.87 -9.59 -15.48
N ASP A 110 7.84 -9.76 -16.39
CA ASP A 110 8.07 -8.75 -17.43
C ASP A 110 6.79 -8.48 -18.23
N ILE A 111 6.50 -7.21 -18.48
CA ILE A 111 5.27 -6.76 -19.15
C ILE A 111 5.10 -7.43 -20.53
N THR A 112 6.18 -7.79 -21.19
CA THR A 112 6.16 -8.47 -22.50
C THR A 112 5.61 -9.89 -22.43
N LEU A 113 5.66 -10.53 -21.26
CA LEU A 113 5.17 -11.88 -20.98
C LEU A 113 3.71 -11.91 -20.50
N ILE A 114 3.17 -10.76 -20.14
CA ILE A 114 1.82 -10.64 -19.58
C ILE A 114 0.80 -10.52 -20.71
N ASP A 115 -0.24 -11.35 -20.64
CA ASP A 115 -1.43 -11.24 -21.50
C ASP A 115 -2.44 -10.24 -20.92
N ARG A 116 -2.84 -10.44 -19.66
CA ARG A 116 -3.73 -9.54 -18.92
C ARG A 116 -3.48 -9.62 -17.41
N ILE A 117 -3.93 -8.58 -16.73
CA ILE A 117 -3.95 -8.53 -15.27
C ILE A 117 -5.38 -8.28 -14.84
N GLU A 118 -5.82 -8.98 -13.79
CA GLU A 118 -7.11 -8.77 -13.15
C GLU A 118 -6.93 -8.34 -11.70
N GLU A 119 -7.69 -7.34 -11.29
CA GLU A 119 -7.71 -6.84 -9.92
C GLU A 119 -8.95 -7.30 -9.16
N PRO A 120 -8.83 -7.52 -7.82
CA PRO A 120 -9.98 -7.87 -7.01
C PRO A 120 -10.94 -6.70 -6.86
N TYR A 121 -12.22 -6.98 -7.02
CA TYR A 121 -13.33 -6.05 -6.80
C TYR A 121 -14.12 -6.40 -5.56
N ILE A 122 -14.71 -5.40 -4.98
CA ILE A 122 -15.66 -5.53 -3.88
C ILE A 122 -16.98 -4.89 -4.25
N ARG A 123 -18.05 -5.39 -3.64
CA ARG A 123 -19.32 -4.69 -3.56
C ARG A 123 -19.43 -4.04 -2.20
N ALA A 124 -19.45 -2.72 -2.19
CA ALA A 124 -19.46 -1.91 -1.00
C ALA A 124 -20.85 -1.30 -0.75
N SER A 125 -21.28 -1.28 0.50
CA SER A 125 -22.47 -0.59 0.97
C SER A 125 -22.05 0.56 1.87
N VAL A 126 -22.46 1.77 1.54
CA VAL A 126 -22.27 2.98 2.34
C VAL A 126 -23.63 3.47 2.78
N ILE A 127 -23.90 3.45 4.09
CA ILE A 127 -25.12 4.00 4.67
C ILE A 127 -24.78 5.32 5.32
N THR A 128 -25.45 6.38 4.91
CA THR A 128 -25.18 7.75 5.37
C THR A 128 -26.43 8.62 5.40
N LYS A 129 -26.29 9.86 5.89
CA LYS A 129 -27.31 10.89 5.74
C LYS A 129 -27.31 11.47 4.34
N THR A 130 -28.47 11.90 3.87
CA THR A 130 -28.65 12.50 2.53
C THR A 130 -27.76 13.72 2.30
N ASP A 131 -27.39 14.45 3.35
CA ASP A 131 -26.54 15.65 3.28
C ASP A 131 -25.12 15.36 2.74
N TYR A 132 -24.65 14.12 2.87
CA TYR A 132 -23.29 13.73 2.49
C TYR A 132 -23.21 12.96 1.17
N ILE A 133 -24.34 12.70 0.49
CA ILE A 133 -24.40 11.90 -0.75
C ILE A 133 -23.41 12.43 -1.80
N GLY A 134 -23.44 13.72 -2.09
CA GLY A 134 -22.60 14.31 -3.15
C GLY A 134 -21.09 14.15 -2.88
N GLN A 135 -20.67 14.37 -1.66
CA GLN A 135 -19.26 14.23 -1.26
C GLN A 135 -18.80 12.78 -1.30
N ILE A 136 -19.65 11.85 -0.85
CA ILE A 136 -19.36 10.41 -0.87
C ILE A 136 -19.32 9.91 -2.31
N MET A 137 -20.23 10.33 -3.18
CA MET A 137 -20.20 10.00 -4.60
C MET A 137 -18.92 10.49 -5.27
N THR A 138 -18.48 11.72 -4.96
CA THR A 138 -17.22 12.27 -5.47
C THR A 138 -16.02 11.45 -4.99
N LEU A 139 -16.01 11.06 -3.71
CA LEU A 139 -14.95 10.19 -3.16
C LEU A 139 -14.90 8.84 -3.89
N CYS A 140 -16.06 8.17 -4.03
CA CYS A 140 -16.15 6.87 -4.68
C CYS A 140 -15.75 6.93 -6.16
N LEU A 141 -16.17 7.98 -6.87
CA LEU A 141 -15.78 8.20 -8.27
C LEU A 141 -14.25 8.38 -8.39
N GLY A 142 -13.64 9.15 -7.49
CA GLY A 142 -12.19 9.32 -7.43
C GLY A 142 -11.42 8.04 -7.09
N LYS A 143 -12.12 7.01 -6.60
CA LYS A 143 -11.59 5.67 -6.30
C LYS A 143 -12.03 4.62 -7.35
N ARG A 144 -12.35 5.04 -8.55
CA ARG A 144 -12.81 4.20 -9.65
C ARG A 144 -14.07 3.37 -9.32
N GLY A 145 -14.87 3.86 -8.37
CA GLY A 145 -16.13 3.22 -7.97
C GLY A 145 -17.24 3.42 -8.98
N GLU A 146 -18.01 2.38 -9.23
CA GLU A 146 -19.20 2.39 -10.08
C GLU A 146 -20.44 2.26 -9.20
N LEU A 147 -21.35 3.26 -9.25
CA LEU A 147 -22.60 3.21 -8.53
C LEU A 147 -23.52 2.13 -9.10
N VAL A 148 -23.87 1.15 -8.28
CA VAL A 148 -24.79 0.07 -8.65
C VAL A 148 -26.21 0.44 -8.30
N LYS A 149 -26.43 0.99 -7.09
CA LYS A 149 -27.76 1.27 -6.58
C LYS A 149 -27.72 2.38 -5.53
N GLN A 150 -28.81 3.14 -5.45
CA GLN A 150 -29.05 4.12 -4.41
C GLN A 150 -30.47 3.91 -3.86
N ASP A 151 -30.58 3.58 -2.59
CA ASP A 151 -31.84 3.32 -1.93
C ASP A 151 -32.03 4.25 -0.73
N TYR A 152 -33.18 4.90 -0.63
CA TYR A 152 -33.59 5.65 0.54
C TYR A 152 -34.19 4.70 1.57
N ILE A 153 -33.59 4.60 2.75
CA ILE A 153 -34.01 3.64 3.77
C ILE A 153 -35.19 4.21 4.60
N SER A 154 -34.94 5.34 5.22
CA SER A 154 -35.98 6.05 6.02
C SER A 154 -35.52 7.45 6.40
N GLY A 155 -36.43 8.41 6.42
CA GLY A 155 -36.13 9.78 6.82
C GLY A 155 -35.04 10.40 5.93
N ASN A 156 -33.89 10.73 6.53
CA ASN A 156 -32.76 11.32 5.84
C ASN A 156 -31.58 10.34 5.62
N ARG A 157 -31.85 9.03 5.64
CA ARG A 157 -30.81 7.99 5.45
C ARG A 157 -30.92 7.34 4.09
N VAL A 158 -29.77 7.12 3.48
CA VAL A 158 -29.59 6.51 2.16
C VAL A 158 -28.51 5.44 2.21
N GLU A 159 -28.72 4.37 1.45
CA GLU A 159 -27.72 3.35 1.15
C GLU A 159 -27.20 3.54 -0.28
N LEU A 160 -25.89 3.66 -0.42
CA LEU A 160 -25.20 3.70 -1.70
C LEU A 160 -24.44 2.40 -1.89
N ILE A 161 -24.72 1.68 -2.96
CA ILE A 161 -24.04 0.43 -3.32
C ILE A 161 -23.11 0.69 -4.49
N TYR A 162 -21.83 0.38 -4.29
CA TYR A 162 -20.77 0.55 -5.28
C TYR A 162 -20.04 -0.75 -5.58
N ASP A 163 -19.67 -0.93 -6.84
CA ASP A 163 -18.59 -1.85 -7.19
C ASP A 163 -17.28 -1.07 -7.26
N MET A 164 -16.28 -1.51 -6.50
CA MET A 164 -15.02 -0.79 -6.34
C MET A 164 -13.83 -1.74 -6.38
N PRO A 165 -12.68 -1.30 -6.94
CA PRO A 165 -11.44 -2.05 -6.79
C PRO A 165 -10.99 -2.08 -5.34
N LEU A 166 -10.65 -3.26 -4.83
CA LEU A 166 -10.19 -3.41 -3.44
C LEU A 166 -8.93 -2.59 -3.18
N GLY A 167 -8.01 -2.50 -4.14
CA GLY A 167 -6.77 -1.75 -4.02
C GLY A 167 -6.95 -0.25 -3.77
N GLU A 168 -8.07 0.31 -4.18
CA GLU A 168 -8.38 1.73 -3.94
C GLU A 168 -8.88 2.03 -2.52
N ILE A 169 -9.31 0.98 -1.79
CA ILE A 169 -9.88 1.11 -0.44
C ILE A 169 -8.82 0.96 0.63
N VAL A 170 -7.76 0.21 0.33
CA VAL A 170 -6.74 -0.23 1.30
C VAL A 170 -6.02 0.93 1.98
N PHE A 171 -5.89 2.10 1.34
CA PHE A 171 -5.11 3.20 1.90
C PHE A 171 -5.93 4.15 2.78
N ASP A 172 -6.50 5.17 2.20
CA ASP A 172 -7.06 6.31 2.92
C ASP A 172 -8.59 6.44 2.77
N PHE A 173 -9.24 5.49 2.12
CA PHE A 173 -10.67 5.56 1.81
C PHE A 173 -11.54 5.68 3.06
N TYR A 174 -11.31 4.83 4.04
CA TYR A 174 -12.13 4.78 5.25
C TYR A 174 -12.00 6.07 6.07
N ASP A 175 -10.79 6.60 6.21
CA ASP A 175 -10.53 7.85 6.92
C ASP A 175 -11.18 9.04 6.22
N LYS A 176 -11.08 9.09 4.89
CA LYS A 176 -11.76 10.11 4.09
C LYS A 176 -13.29 10.02 4.20
N LEU A 177 -13.83 8.80 4.15
CA LEU A 177 -15.26 8.56 4.29
C LEU A 177 -15.76 9.06 5.66
N LYS A 178 -15.07 8.74 6.74
CA LYS A 178 -15.39 9.23 8.10
C LYS A 178 -15.31 10.75 8.18
N SER A 179 -14.26 11.34 7.63
CA SER A 179 -14.05 12.78 7.66
C SER A 179 -15.15 13.55 6.93
N ILE A 180 -15.46 13.19 5.69
CA ILE A 180 -16.48 13.89 4.88
C ILE A 180 -17.90 13.71 5.40
N SER A 181 -18.18 12.59 6.04
CA SER A 181 -19.49 12.28 6.63
C SER A 181 -19.59 12.68 8.10
N LYS A 182 -18.54 13.29 8.67
CA LYS A 182 -18.48 13.64 10.10
C LYS A 182 -18.78 12.46 11.02
N GLY A 183 -18.36 11.25 10.61
CA GLY A 183 -18.60 10.01 11.33
C GLY A 183 -19.98 9.39 11.14
N TYR A 184 -20.85 9.95 10.30
CA TYR A 184 -22.22 9.44 10.08
C TYR A 184 -22.33 8.38 8.98
N ALA A 185 -21.25 8.08 8.26
CA ALA A 185 -21.24 7.00 7.29
C ALA A 185 -20.82 5.69 7.94
N SER A 186 -21.54 4.61 7.63
CA SER A 186 -21.10 3.25 7.87
C SER A 186 -20.69 2.62 6.55
N PHE A 187 -19.71 1.73 6.59
CA PHE A 187 -19.13 1.09 5.43
C PHE A 187 -18.98 -0.40 5.68
N ASP A 188 -19.53 -1.19 4.77
CA ASP A 188 -19.39 -2.64 4.75
C ASP A 188 -19.15 -3.09 3.30
N TYR A 189 -18.44 -4.20 3.12
CA TYR A 189 -18.17 -4.73 1.79
C TYR A 189 -17.99 -6.25 1.82
N HIS A 190 -18.17 -6.85 0.65
CA HIS A 190 -17.83 -8.24 0.38
C HIS A 190 -17.12 -8.37 -0.96
N THR A 191 -16.39 -9.45 -1.15
CA THR A 191 -15.69 -9.72 -2.40
C THR A 191 -16.67 -9.87 -3.56
N ASN A 192 -16.32 -9.31 -4.72
CA ASN A 192 -17.16 -9.31 -5.92
C ASN A 192 -16.35 -9.68 -7.18
N GLY A 193 -15.54 -10.73 -7.08
CA GLY A 193 -14.76 -11.26 -8.20
C GLY A 193 -13.55 -10.40 -8.59
N TYR A 194 -13.11 -10.60 -9.82
CA TYR A 194 -11.95 -9.94 -10.43
C TYR A 194 -12.37 -9.29 -11.73
N ARG A 195 -11.74 -8.16 -12.06
CA ARG A 195 -11.95 -7.46 -13.34
C ARG A 195 -10.61 -7.08 -13.96
N PRO A 196 -10.53 -7.00 -15.31
CA PRO A 196 -9.32 -6.54 -16.00
C PRO A 196 -8.84 -5.18 -15.47
N SER A 197 -7.53 -5.03 -15.30
CA SER A 197 -6.89 -3.83 -14.78
C SER A 197 -5.68 -3.43 -15.60
N LYS A 198 -5.46 -2.13 -15.72
CA LYS A 198 -4.22 -1.54 -16.24
C LYS A 198 -3.21 -1.37 -15.11
N LEU A 199 -2.84 -2.45 -14.46
CA LEU A 199 -1.88 -2.47 -13.39
C LEU A 199 -0.47 -2.24 -13.91
N ILE A 200 0.29 -1.41 -13.19
CA ILE A 200 1.72 -1.21 -13.43
C ILE A 200 2.51 -1.33 -12.13
N LYS A 201 3.80 -1.52 -12.26
CA LYS A 201 4.76 -1.44 -11.16
C LYS A 201 5.36 -0.04 -11.15
N LEU A 202 5.18 0.67 -10.03
CA LEU A 202 5.79 1.96 -9.77
C LEU A 202 7.04 1.75 -8.92
N ASP A 203 8.19 2.13 -9.45
CA ASP A 203 9.46 2.09 -8.75
C ASP A 203 9.90 3.47 -8.27
N ILE A 204 10.56 3.50 -7.12
CA ILE A 204 11.25 4.69 -6.61
C ILE A 204 12.75 4.45 -6.70
N LEU A 205 13.46 5.41 -7.29
CA LEU A 205 14.91 5.38 -7.43
C LEU A 205 15.53 6.49 -6.59
N LEU A 206 16.60 6.16 -5.89
CA LEU A 206 17.46 7.11 -5.20
C LEU A 206 18.85 7.07 -5.86
N ASN A 207 19.28 8.19 -6.42
CA ASN A 207 20.53 8.29 -7.18
C ASN A 207 20.67 7.25 -8.29
N GLY A 208 19.55 6.93 -8.95
CA GLY A 208 19.49 5.96 -10.05
C GLY A 208 19.34 4.49 -9.62
N GLU A 209 19.38 4.20 -8.33
CA GLU A 209 19.18 2.84 -7.81
C GLU A 209 17.75 2.65 -7.31
N THR A 210 17.12 1.56 -7.74
CA THR A 210 15.75 1.21 -7.31
C THR A 210 15.74 0.77 -5.87
N VAL A 211 14.83 1.34 -5.07
CA VAL A 211 14.55 0.92 -3.70
C VAL A 211 13.34 -0.02 -3.72
N ASP A 212 13.59 -1.31 -3.64
CA ASP A 212 12.55 -2.36 -3.77
C ASP A 212 11.45 -2.25 -2.70
N ALA A 213 11.79 -1.86 -1.48
CA ALA A 213 10.84 -1.65 -0.39
C ALA A 213 9.80 -0.54 -0.65
N LEU A 214 10.07 0.37 -1.57
CA LEU A 214 9.18 1.47 -1.98
C LEU A 214 8.44 1.18 -3.29
N SER A 215 8.68 0.04 -3.93
CA SER A 215 7.93 -0.37 -5.11
C SER A 215 6.48 -0.71 -4.76
N SER A 216 5.56 -0.38 -5.66
CA SER A 216 4.14 -0.65 -5.47
C SER A 216 3.46 -1.08 -6.77
N LEU A 217 2.41 -1.90 -6.63
CA LEU A 217 1.52 -2.26 -7.71
C LEU A 217 0.33 -1.31 -7.67
N ILE A 218 0.09 -0.59 -8.77
CA ILE A 218 -0.92 0.47 -8.83
C ILE A 218 -1.58 0.52 -10.19
N HIS A 219 -2.81 0.99 -10.24
CA HIS A 219 -3.49 1.28 -11.50
C HIS A 219 -2.79 2.43 -12.23
N PHE A 220 -2.64 2.30 -13.55
CA PHE A 220 -1.93 3.27 -14.39
C PHE A 220 -2.41 4.71 -14.22
N ASP A 221 -3.73 4.93 -14.10
CA ASP A 221 -4.31 6.27 -13.95
C ASP A 221 -3.88 6.98 -12.66
N ASN A 222 -3.50 6.23 -11.63
CA ASN A 222 -3.06 6.76 -10.34
C ASN A 222 -1.53 6.92 -10.24
N ALA A 223 -0.79 6.33 -11.17
CA ALA A 223 0.67 6.21 -11.09
C ALA A 223 1.38 7.56 -11.03
N TYR A 224 0.98 8.52 -11.87
CA TYR A 224 1.60 9.84 -11.92
C TYR A 224 1.41 10.60 -10.59
N ASN A 225 0.17 10.63 -10.10
CA ASN A 225 -0.15 11.35 -8.86
C ASN A 225 0.52 10.72 -7.64
N LEU A 226 0.55 9.37 -7.57
CA LEU A 226 1.23 8.68 -6.47
C LEU A 226 2.74 8.89 -6.55
N GLY A 227 3.34 8.70 -7.72
CA GLY A 227 4.78 8.89 -7.91
C GLY A 227 5.25 10.28 -7.54
N ARG A 228 4.51 11.30 -7.94
CA ARG A 228 4.80 12.69 -7.58
C ARG A 228 4.72 12.91 -6.06
N ARG A 229 3.64 12.48 -5.42
CA ARG A 229 3.47 12.62 -3.96
C ARG A 229 4.54 11.87 -3.18
N MET A 230 4.93 10.68 -3.63
CA MET A 230 6.01 9.92 -3.00
C MET A 230 7.35 10.65 -3.10
N CYS A 231 7.70 11.19 -4.27
CA CYS A 231 8.91 11.97 -4.46
C CYS A 231 8.93 13.24 -3.58
N GLU A 232 7.82 13.98 -3.53
CA GLU A 232 7.66 15.16 -2.68
C GLU A 232 7.84 14.79 -1.19
N LYS A 233 7.19 13.71 -0.75
CA LYS A 233 7.27 13.26 0.65
C LYS A 233 8.66 12.76 1.03
N LEU A 234 9.32 12.01 0.16
CA LEU A 234 10.70 11.58 0.39
C LEU A 234 11.68 12.75 0.46
N LYS A 235 11.49 13.78 -0.37
CA LYS A 235 12.29 15.01 -0.28
C LYS A 235 12.17 15.71 1.07
N GLU A 236 10.99 15.69 1.68
CA GLU A 236 10.78 16.25 3.02
C GLU A 236 11.44 15.41 4.10
N LEU A 237 11.38 14.08 3.98
CA LEU A 237 11.82 13.13 5.00
C LEU A 237 13.32 12.85 4.96
N ILE A 238 13.94 12.84 3.76
CA ILE A 238 15.37 12.53 3.62
C ILE A 238 16.20 13.72 4.07
N PRO A 239 17.07 13.54 5.09
CA PRO A 239 17.92 14.63 5.57
C PRO A 239 18.97 14.99 4.51
N ARG A 240 19.34 16.27 4.46
CA ARG A 240 20.39 16.75 3.57
C ARG A 240 21.71 16.08 3.88
N GLN A 241 22.39 15.63 2.86
CA GLN A 241 23.72 15.03 2.91
C GLN A 241 24.78 15.97 2.33
N GLN A 242 26.02 15.53 2.25
CA GLN A 242 27.10 16.28 1.63
C GLN A 242 27.03 16.31 0.09
N PHE A 243 26.13 15.53 -0.48
CA PHE A 243 25.87 15.43 -1.93
C PHE A 243 24.37 15.53 -2.21
N ASP A 244 24.02 15.88 -3.43
CA ASP A 244 22.62 15.92 -3.88
C ASP A 244 22.08 14.50 -3.96
N ILE A 245 20.82 14.30 -3.51
CA ILE A 245 20.10 13.03 -3.65
C ILE A 245 19.00 13.23 -4.67
N ALA A 246 19.11 12.54 -5.81
CA ALA A 246 18.07 12.50 -6.82
C ALA A 246 17.01 11.47 -6.43
N ILE A 247 15.74 11.90 -6.38
CA ILE A 247 14.57 11.05 -6.12
C ILE A 247 13.77 10.98 -7.40
N GLN A 248 13.50 9.78 -7.88
CA GLN A 248 12.74 9.56 -9.11
C GLN A 248 11.66 8.52 -8.90
N ALA A 249 10.50 8.72 -9.53
CA ALA A 249 9.48 7.70 -9.69
C ALA A 249 9.46 7.25 -11.15
N ALA A 250 9.41 5.93 -11.36
CA ALA A 250 9.50 5.34 -12.69
C ALA A 250 8.49 4.22 -12.93
N ILE A 251 8.03 4.11 -14.17
CA ILE A 251 7.30 2.96 -14.70
C ILE A 251 8.21 2.31 -15.75
N GLY A 252 8.82 1.17 -15.40
CA GLY A 252 9.87 0.58 -16.22
C GLY A 252 11.04 1.56 -16.42
N ALA A 253 11.41 1.84 -17.65
CA ALA A 253 12.47 2.79 -17.98
C ALA A 253 12.02 4.27 -17.99
N LYS A 254 10.71 4.53 -17.89
CA LYS A 254 10.15 5.88 -18.00
C LYS A 254 10.09 6.56 -16.63
N ILE A 255 10.83 7.64 -16.48
CA ILE A 255 10.73 8.51 -15.30
C ILE A 255 9.48 9.39 -15.42
N ILE A 256 8.61 9.35 -14.42
CA ILE A 256 7.33 10.09 -14.39
C ILE A 256 7.33 11.24 -13.38
N ALA A 257 8.21 11.22 -12.38
CA ALA A 257 8.35 12.30 -11.41
C ALA A 257 9.80 12.40 -10.92
N ARG A 258 10.22 13.59 -10.53
CA ARG A 258 11.54 13.88 -9.99
C ARG A 258 11.48 14.89 -8.87
N GLU A 259 12.33 14.68 -7.87
CA GLU A 259 12.68 15.65 -6.85
C GLU A 259 14.17 15.53 -6.51
N THR A 260 14.73 16.56 -5.86
CA THR A 260 16.14 16.55 -5.44
C THR A 260 16.25 17.10 -4.03
N VAL A 261 16.90 16.32 -3.15
CA VAL A 261 17.38 16.82 -1.85
C VAL A 261 18.75 17.44 -2.09
N LYS A 262 18.83 18.76 -1.97
CA LYS A 262 20.09 19.48 -2.20
C LYS A 262 21.10 19.22 -1.09
N ALA A 263 22.37 19.11 -1.46
CA ALA A 263 23.48 19.00 -0.52
C ALA A 263 23.51 20.15 0.47
N VAL A 264 24.08 19.88 1.65
CA VAL A 264 24.41 20.93 2.61
C VAL A 264 25.53 21.78 1.98
N ARG A 265 25.24 23.03 1.65
CA ARG A 265 26.28 23.95 1.18
C ARG A 265 27.22 24.23 2.35
N LYS A 266 28.50 23.89 2.18
CA LYS A 266 29.53 24.47 3.04
C LYS A 266 29.51 25.98 2.83
N ASP A 267 29.35 26.71 3.90
CA ASP A 267 29.45 28.18 3.85
C ASP A 267 30.90 28.55 3.54
N VAL A 268 31.21 28.72 2.27
CA VAL A 268 32.57 29.04 1.79
C VAL A 268 32.95 30.46 2.22
N THR A 269 31.96 31.30 2.51
CA THR A 269 32.16 32.69 2.96
C THR A 269 32.69 32.77 4.39
N ALA A 270 32.30 31.83 5.25
CA ALA A 270 32.83 31.75 6.64
C ALA A 270 34.34 31.46 6.70
N LYS A 271 34.90 30.81 5.67
CA LYS A 271 36.33 30.54 5.56
C LYS A 271 37.15 31.68 4.98
N CYS A 272 36.51 32.58 4.22
CA CYS A 272 37.19 33.72 3.61
C CYS A 272 37.32 34.96 4.51
N TYR A 273 36.55 35.00 5.60
CA TYR A 273 36.61 36.15 6.57
C TYR A 273 37.33 35.82 7.88
N GLY A 274 37.88 34.64 8.02
CA GLY A 274 38.60 34.22 9.25
C GLY A 274 40.06 33.83 9.02
N GLY A 275 40.77 34.49 8.15
CA GLY A 275 42.15 34.15 7.86
C GLY A 275 43.04 35.34 7.57
N ASP A 276 43.94 35.58 8.48
CA ASP A 276 45.21 36.28 8.41
C ASP A 276 45.16 37.81 8.26
N VAL A 277 45.24 38.41 9.43
CA VAL A 277 45.96 39.65 9.63
C VAL A 277 47.24 39.32 10.36
N SER A 278 48.33 39.17 9.67
CA SER A 278 49.66 39.42 10.19
C SER A 278 50.57 39.87 9.06
#